data_4b7d13baf87e4ecc5c6a973661dafd89
#
_entry.id   4b7d13baf87e4ecc5c6a973661dafd89
#
_cell.length_a   1.000
_cell.length_b   1.000
_cell.length_c   1.000
_cell.angle_alpha   90.00
_cell.angle_beta   90.00
_cell.angle_gamma   90.00
#
_symmetry.space_group_name_H-M   'P 1'
#
loop_
_entity.id
_entity.type
_entity.pdbx_description
1 polymer ?
#
loop_
_entity_poly.entity_id
_entity_poly.type
_entity_poly.pdbx_seq_one_letter_code
_entity_poly.pdbx_strand_id
1 'polypeptide(L)'
;MFIPELRESFDFRQNNPHHFLDVYGHICLSVENVRPQWQMRLTMLLHDIGKPRMHTVDENGISHFKKHQFEGAYMAEKILKRLRIDNASAKYIYELIWEHDNRIPATKKSVRRFMAQHDFDFVMDYLEVRRADTYAQSDYKRQEKLA
;
A
#
# COMPACT_ATOMS: atom_id res chain seq x y z
N MET A 1 -15.78 8.07 14.43
CA MET A 1 -14.67 7.33 13.78
C MET A 1 -13.82 8.32 12.99
N PHE A 2 -12.51 8.32 13.21
CA PHE A 2 -11.59 9.27 12.57
C PHE A 2 -11.36 8.98 11.08
N ILE A 3 -11.43 7.72 10.69
CA ILE A 3 -11.20 7.28 9.31
C ILE A 3 -12.37 6.38 8.88
N PRO A 4 -13.54 7.00 8.58
CA PRO A 4 -14.73 6.21 8.19
C PRO A 4 -14.53 5.41 6.89
N GLU A 5 -13.61 5.85 6.01
CA GLU A 5 -13.29 5.17 4.77
C GLU A 5 -12.78 3.73 5.00
N LEU A 6 -12.21 3.43 6.18
CA LEU A 6 -11.78 2.07 6.52
C LEU A 6 -12.93 1.06 6.60
N ARG A 7 -14.17 1.52 6.80
CA ARG A 7 -15.33 0.63 6.83
C ARG A 7 -15.53 -0.13 5.53
N GLU A 8 -15.18 0.48 4.41
CA GLU A 8 -15.29 -0.16 3.10
C GLU A 8 -14.38 -1.39 2.98
N SER A 9 -13.33 -1.46 3.81
CA SER A 9 -12.37 -2.57 3.82
C SER A 9 -12.80 -3.75 4.69
N PHE A 10 -13.78 -3.56 5.59
CA PHE A 10 -14.25 -4.61 6.50
C PHE A 10 -14.95 -5.72 5.71
N ASP A 11 -14.54 -6.97 5.95
CA ASP A 11 -15.07 -8.15 5.28
C ASP A 11 -14.99 -8.09 3.74
N PHE A 12 -14.19 -7.20 3.18
CA PHE A 12 -14.00 -7.09 1.74
C PHE A 12 -12.98 -8.14 1.28
N ARG A 13 -13.47 -9.26 0.78
CA ARG A 13 -12.64 -10.39 0.35
C ARG A 13 -11.90 -10.08 -0.94
N GLN A 14 -10.62 -10.48 -0.99
CA GLN A 14 -9.78 -10.19 -2.14
C GLN A 14 -9.84 -11.24 -3.24
N ASN A 15 -10.35 -12.45 -2.98
CA ASN A 15 -10.61 -13.54 -3.95
C ASN A 15 -9.51 -13.71 -5.00
N ASN A 16 -8.26 -13.77 -4.56
CA ASN A 16 -7.13 -14.09 -5.44
C ASN A 16 -6.06 -14.84 -4.64
N PRO A 17 -5.13 -15.55 -5.33
CA PRO A 17 -4.17 -16.41 -4.64
C PRO A 17 -3.11 -15.65 -3.84
N HIS A 18 -2.98 -14.33 -4.04
CA HIS A 18 -1.99 -13.51 -3.34
C HIS A 18 -2.44 -13.13 -1.92
N HIS A 19 -3.74 -13.23 -1.61
CA HIS A 19 -4.29 -12.76 -0.34
C HIS A 19 -5.15 -13.85 0.32
N PHE A 20 -4.96 -14.03 1.63
CA PHE A 20 -5.72 -14.95 2.47
C PHE A 20 -6.62 -14.22 3.47
N LEU A 21 -6.47 -12.91 3.60
CA LEU A 21 -7.26 -12.05 4.47
C LEU A 21 -8.18 -11.16 3.64
N ASP A 22 -9.22 -10.61 4.27
CA ASP A 22 -9.94 -9.49 3.68
C ASP A 22 -9.04 -8.25 3.61
N VAL A 23 -9.51 -7.18 2.97
CA VAL A 23 -8.70 -5.96 2.82
C VAL A 23 -8.29 -5.39 4.18
N TYR A 24 -9.23 -5.34 5.13
CA TYR A 24 -8.95 -4.81 6.46
C TYR A 24 -7.94 -5.65 7.23
N GLY A 25 -8.08 -6.97 7.21
CA GLY A 25 -7.13 -7.89 7.86
C GLY A 25 -5.72 -7.75 7.29
N HIS A 26 -5.61 -7.64 5.97
CA HIS A 26 -4.35 -7.40 5.29
C HIS A 26 -3.72 -6.06 5.73
N ILE A 27 -4.53 -4.99 5.81
CA ILE A 27 -4.07 -3.68 6.28
C ILE A 27 -3.52 -3.79 7.70
N CYS A 28 -4.25 -4.41 8.62
CA CYS A 28 -3.81 -4.55 10.00
C CYS A 28 -2.48 -5.31 10.13
N LEU A 29 -2.34 -6.41 9.41
CA LEU A 29 -1.10 -7.19 9.42
C LEU A 29 0.06 -6.40 8.81
N SER A 30 -0.22 -5.62 7.78
CA SER A 30 0.80 -4.74 7.18
C SER A 30 1.30 -3.69 8.16
N VAL A 31 0.40 -3.11 8.97
CA VAL A 31 0.77 -2.13 10.02
C VAL A 31 1.71 -2.76 11.05
N GLU A 32 1.49 -4.02 11.42
CA GLU A 32 2.35 -4.73 12.37
C GLU A 32 3.75 -5.02 11.80
N ASN A 33 3.89 -5.11 10.49
CA ASN A 33 5.13 -5.51 9.84
C ASN A 33 6.11 -4.37 9.57
N VAL A 34 5.75 -3.12 9.86
CA VAL A 34 6.67 -1.97 9.73
C VAL A 34 7.22 -1.57 11.09
N ARG A 35 8.36 -0.86 11.08
CA ARG A 35 8.93 -0.32 12.31
C ARG A 35 7.91 0.60 13.03
N PRO A 36 7.98 0.70 14.38
CA PRO A 36 7.00 1.44 15.18
C PRO A 36 7.19 2.95 15.10
N GLN A 37 7.13 3.49 13.89
CA GLN A 37 7.14 4.90 13.59
C GLN A 37 5.78 5.29 13.02
N TRP A 38 5.19 6.39 13.51
CA TRP A 38 3.80 6.70 13.20
C TRP A 38 3.55 6.96 11.71
N GLN A 39 4.49 7.61 11.00
CA GLN A 39 4.34 7.84 9.56
C GLN A 39 4.29 6.54 8.77
N MET A 40 5.13 5.57 9.13
CA MET A 40 5.16 4.27 8.48
C MET A 40 3.89 3.47 8.77
N ARG A 41 3.45 3.47 10.04
CA ARG A 41 2.20 2.79 10.41
C ARG A 41 0.98 3.42 9.76
N LEU A 42 0.93 4.74 9.69
CA LEU A 42 -0.17 5.44 9.03
C LEU A 42 -0.16 5.18 7.52
N THR A 43 1.02 5.13 6.90
CA THR A 43 1.16 4.73 5.50
C THR A 43 0.55 3.34 5.26
N MET A 44 0.91 2.35 6.09
CA MET A 44 0.38 1.00 5.93
C MET A 44 -1.12 0.94 6.21
N LEU A 45 -1.61 1.71 7.18
CA LEU A 45 -3.04 1.79 7.47
C LEU A 45 -3.85 2.27 6.26
N LEU A 46 -3.27 3.13 5.45
CA LEU A 46 -3.95 3.76 4.32
C LEU A 46 -3.54 3.20 2.94
N HIS A 47 -2.52 2.32 2.87
CA HIS A 47 -1.95 1.93 1.58
C HIS A 47 -2.95 1.21 0.65
N ASP A 48 -3.84 0.42 1.19
CA ASP A 48 -4.82 -0.36 0.44
C ASP A 48 -6.27 0.15 0.60
N ILE A 49 -6.45 1.34 1.14
CA ILE A 49 -7.79 1.89 1.40
C ILE A 49 -8.59 2.12 0.13
N GLY A 50 -7.92 2.24 -1.01
CA GLY A 50 -8.55 2.41 -2.32
C GLY A 50 -9.06 1.13 -2.95
N LYS A 51 -8.70 -0.05 -2.44
CA LYS A 51 -9.07 -1.33 -3.07
C LYS A 51 -10.57 -1.52 -3.25
N PRO A 52 -11.42 -1.30 -2.24
CA PRO A 52 -12.86 -1.50 -2.43
C PRO A 52 -13.46 -0.67 -3.56
N ARG A 53 -12.91 0.52 -3.83
CA ARG A 53 -13.39 1.43 -4.88
C ARG A 53 -12.90 1.06 -6.28
N MET A 54 -11.84 0.26 -6.38
CA MET A 54 -11.22 -0.13 -7.65
C MET A 54 -11.38 -1.62 -7.95
N HIS A 55 -12.35 -2.25 -7.29
CA HIS A 55 -12.60 -3.67 -7.42
C HIS A 55 -13.21 -4.04 -8.77
N THR A 56 -12.61 -5.03 -9.43
CA THR A 56 -13.18 -5.68 -10.62
C THR A 56 -13.04 -7.19 -10.48
N VAL A 57 -13.89 -7.93 -11.16
CA VAL A 57 -13.88 -9.40 -11.18
C VAL A 57 -13.71 -9.86 -12.63
N ASP A 58 -12.76 -10.75 -12.88
CA ASP A 58 -12.56 -11.30 -14.21
C ASP A 58 -13.52 -12.47 -14.49
N GLU A 59 -13.42 -13.04 -15.70
CA GLU A 59 -14.26 -14.14 -16.15
C GLU A 59 -14.10 -15.43 -15.32
N ASN A 60 -12.95 -15.57 -14.61
CA ASN A 60 -12.67 -16.71 -13.73
C ASN A 60 -13.09 -16.46 -12.28
N GLY A 61 -13.78 -15.34 -11.99
CA GLY A 61 -14.20 -14.98 -10.64
C GLY A 61 -13.09 -14.43 -9.77
N ILE A 62 -11.93 -14.08 -10.35
CA ILE A 62 -10.79 -13.54 -9.61
C ILE A 62 -10.89 -12.03 -9.50
N SER A 63 -10.73 -11.52 -8.28
CA SER A 63 -10.76 -10.08 -8.01
C SER A 63 -9.46 -9.39 -8.39
N HIS A 64 -9.57 -8.21 -8.98
CA HIS A 64 -8.47 -7.34 -9.34
C HIS A 64 -8.71 -5.93 -8.80
N PHE A 65 -7.62 -5.22 -8.50
CA PHE A 65 -7.67 -3.90 -7.87
C PHE A 65 -6.70 -2.94 -8.58
N LYS A 66 -6.76 -2.90 -9.91
CA LYS A 66 -5.88 -2.06 -10.72
C LYS A 66 -6.02 -0.59 -10.35
N LYS A 67 -4.89 0.09 -10.21
CA LYS A 67 -4.80 1.52 -9.87
C LYS A 67 -5.35 1.87 -8.48
N HIS A 68 -5.52 0.87 -7.59
CA HIS A 68 -5.98 1.13 -6.22
C HIS A 68 -5.04 2.06 -5.46
N GLN A 69 -3.74 2.03 -5.76
CA GLN A 69 -2.74 2.88 -5.10
C GLN A 69 -2.96 4.35 -5.39
N PHE A 70 -3.44 4.69 -6.58
CA PHE A 70 -3.72 6.08 -6.94
C PHE A 70 -4.99 6.58 -6.27
N GLU A 71 -6.05 5.78 -6.30
CA GLU A 71 -7.29 6.09 -5.57
C GLU A 71 -7.02 6.18 -4.08
N GLY A 72 -6.25 5.24 -3.54
CA GLY A 72 -5.86 5.25 -2.12
C GLY A 72 -5.05 6.48 -1.75
N ALA A 73 -4.14 6.92 -2.61
CA ALA A 73 -3.36 8.15 -2.37
C ALA A 73 -4.26 9.39 -2.33
N TYR A 74 -5.21 9.50 -3.23
CA TYR A 74 -6.19 10.60 -3.21
C TYR A 74 -7.07 10.57 -1.97
N MET A 75 -7.53 9.40 -1.57
CA MET A 75 -8.29 9.23 -0.32
C MET A 75 -7.44 9.61 0.89
N ALA A 76 -6.19 9.16 0.92
CA ALA A 76 -5.25 9.46 2.00
C ALA A 76 -4.98 10.97 2.12
N GLU A 77 -4.83 11.68 1.02
CA GLU A 77 -4.63 13.13 1.03
C GLU A 77 -5.75 13.84 1.79
N LYS A 78 -7.01 13.48 1.53
CA LYS A 78 -8.17 14.04 2.20
C LYS A 78 -8.22 13.66 3.69
N ILE A 79 -7.90 12.40 4.00
CA ILE A 79 -7.89 11.89 5.38
C ILE A 79 -6.80 12.60 6.19
N LEU A 80 -5.59 12.72 5.65
CA LEU A 80 -4.46 13.35 6.32
C LEU A 80 -4.73 14.83 6.59
N LYS A 81 -5.36 15.52 5.65
CA LYS A 81 -5.78 16.92 5.83
C LYS A 81 -6.83 17.04 6.93
N ARG A 82 -7.83 16.16 6.95
CA ARG A 82 -8.87 16.14 7.97
C ARG A 82 -8.29 15.87 9.36
N LEU A 83 -7.29 15.00 9.47
CA LEU A 83 -6.59 14.69 10.72
C LEU A 83 -5.56 15.76 11.10
N ARG A 84 -5.40 16.81 10.29
CA ARG A 84 -4.45 17.90 10.51
C ARG A 84 -3.00 17.43 10.64
N ILE A 85 -2.63 16.45 9.84
CA ILE A 85 -1.24 16.04 9.72
C ILE A 85 -0.45 17.15 9.01
N ASP A 86 0.77 17.41 9.45
CA ASP A 86 1.61 18.44 8.83
C ASP A 86 1.85 18.15 7.35
N ASN A 87 2.01 19.21 6.55
CA ASN A 87 2.09 19.09 5.10
C ASN A 87 3.24 18.23 4.61
N ALA A 88 4.40 18.30 5.26
CA ALA A 88 5.57 17.51 4.87
C ALA A 88 5.32 16.01 5.09
N SER A 89 4.80 15.62 6.25
CA SER A 89 4.46 14.22 6.54
C SER A 89 3.32 13.73 5.65
N ALA A 90 2.30 14.55 5.43
CA ALA A 90 1.18 14.19 4.56
C ALA A 90 1.63 13.92 3.12
N LYS A 91 2.51 14.76 2.58
CA LYS A 91 3.09 14.58 1.25
C LYS A 91 3.92 13.31 1.18
N TYR A 92 4.74 13.05 2.19
CA TYR A 92 5.59 11.87 2.25
C TYR A 92 4.76 10.57 2.27
N ILE A 93 3.74 10.53 3.12
CA ILE A 93 2.82 9.39 3.20
C ILE A 93 2.08 9.21 1.87
N TYR A 94 1.59 10.28 1.27
CA TYR A 94 0.94 10.25 -0.03
C TYR A 94 1.84 9.62 -1.10
N GLU A 95 3.10 10.03 -1.17
CA GLU A 95 4.06 9.52 -2.16
C GLU A 95 4.37 8.04 -1.92
N LEU A 96 4.49 7.60 -0.66
CA LEU A 96 4.68 6.18 -0.34
C LEU A 96 3.49 5.34 -0.78
N ILE A 97 2.27 5.81 -0.55
CA ILE A 97 1.06 5.11 -0.98
C ILE A 97 0.99 5.05 -2.51
N TRP A 98 1.28 6.16 -3.17
CA TRP A 98 1.30 6.25 -4.64
C TRP A 98 2.23 5.21 -5.25
N GLU A 99 3.43 5.05 -4.66
CA GLU A 99 4.48 4.18 -5.18
C GLU A 99 4.40 2.73 -4.68
N HIS A 100 3.60 2.44 -3.64
CA HIS A 100 3.69 1.14 -2.94
C HIS A 100 3.45 -0.07 -3.84
N ASP A 101 2.66 0.05 -4.89
CA ASP A 101 2.38 -1.05 -5.83
C ASP A 101 3.21 -0.94 -7.12
N ASN A 102 4.08 0.06 -7.21
CA ASN A 102 4.99 0.23 -8.33
C ASN A 102 6.13 -0.79 -8.23
N ARG A 103 6.18 -1.72 -9.16
CA ARG A 103 7.22 -2.74 -9.22
C ARG A 103 8.36 -2.24 -10.11
N ILE A 104 9.49 -1.96 -9.47
CA ILE A 104 10.68 -1.48 -10.17
C ILE A 104 11.47 -2.70 -10.66
N PRO A 105 11.68 -2.84 -11.98
CA PRO A 105 12.50 -3.93 -12.49
C PRO A 105 13.90 -3.93 -11.86
N ALA A 106 14.43 -5.11 -11.55
CA ALA A 106 15.75 -5.28 -10.92
C ALA A 106 16.89 -5.05 -11.91
N THR A 107 16.88 -3.91 -12.61
CA THR A 107 17.95 -3.48 -13.52
C THR A 107 18.60 -2.23 -13.00
N LYS A 108 19.91 -2.05 -13.27
CA LYS A 108 20.63 -0.85 -12.86
C LYS A 108 19.95 0.43 -13.37
N LYS A 109 19.45 0.39 -14.60
CA LYS A 109 18.78 1.54 -15.22
C LYS A 109 17.51 1.93 -14.48
N SER A 110 16.65 0.96 -14.17
CA SER A 110 15.38 1.21 -13.47
C SER A 110 15.61 1.69 -12.05
N VAL A 111 16.55 1.08 -11.32
CA VAL A 111 16.91 1.48 -9.96
C VAL A 111 17.46 2.90 -9.94
N ARG A 112 18.40 3.23 -10.85
CA ARG A 112 18.95 4.59 -10.95
C ARG A 112 17.88 5.63 -11.24
N ARG A 113 16.93 5.32 -12.13
CA ARG A 113 15.83 6.23 -12.46
C ARG A 113 14.96 6.51 -11.23
N PHE A 114 14.60 5.48 -10.47
CA PHE A 114 13.81 5.63 -9.25
C PHE A 114 14.58 6.42 -8.19
N MET A 115 15.85 6.12 -7.98
CA MET A 115 16.71 6.84 -7.02
C MET A 115 16.94 8.29 -7.43
N ALA A 116 16.89 8.62 -8.72
CA ALA A 116 17.01 9.99 -9.19
C ALA A 116 15.76 10.83 -8.90
N GLN A 117 14.60 10.19 -8.76
CA GLN A 117 13.32 10.86 -8.46
C GLN A 117 13.04 10.98 -6.96
N HIS A 118 13.72 10.18 -6.14
CA HIS A 118 13.48 10.08 -4.69
C HIS A 118 14.82 10.05 -3.95
N ASP A 119 14.84 10.60 -2.74
CA ASP A 119 16.05 10.53 -1.92
C ASP A 119 16.24 9.10 -1.33
N PHE A 120 17.40 8.89 -0.72
CA PHE A 120 17.76 7.59 -0.16
C PHE A 120 16.78 7.12 0.90
N ASP A 121 16.37 8.01 1.82
CA ASP A 121 15.47 7.65 2.91
C ASP A 121 14.10 7.22 2.37
N PHE A 122 13.59 7.92 1.37
CA PHE A 122 12.35 7.53 0.71
C PHE A 122 12.45 6.15 0.08
N VAL A 123 13.54 5.86 -0.62
CA VAL A 123 13.75 4.56 -1.26
C VAL A 123 13.78 3.45 -0.23
N MET A 124 14.46 3.67 0.91
CA MET A 124 14.50 2.68 1.99
C MET A 124 13.13 2.46 2.62
N ASP A 125 12.36 3.52 2.82
CA ASP A 125 10.99 3.42 3.35
C ASP A 125 10.04 2.75 2.35
N TYR A 126 10.19 3.04 1.06
CA TYR A 126 9.47 2.35 -0.01
C TYR A 126 9.72 0.84 0.04
N LEU A 127 10.97 0.43 0.20
CA LEU A 127 11.33 -1.00 0.30
C LEU A 127 10.73 -1.64 1.56
N GLU A 128 10.72 -0.92 2.68
CA GLU A 128 10.08 -1.41 3.90
C GLU A 128 8.57 -1.60 3.72
N VAL A 129 7.90 -0.64 3.09
CA VAL A 129 6.47 -0.72 2.76
C VAL A 129 6.19 -1.94 1.88
N ARG A 130 6.99 -2.13 0.83
CA ARG A 130 6.85 -3.28 -0.08
C ARG A 130 7.01 -4.60 0.66
N ARG A 131 8.00 -4.68 1.54
CA ARG A 131 8.25 -5.87 2.35
C ARG A 131 7.10 -6.16 3.30
N ALA A 132 6.62 -5.16 4.03
CA ALA A 132 5.51 -5.30 4.96
C ALA A 132 4.24 -5.75 4.25
N ASP A 133 3.94 -5.16 3.09
CA ASP A 133 2.81 -5.54 2.26
C ASP A 133 2.91 -7.00 1.79
N THR A 134 4.09 -7.40 1.34
CA THR A 134 4.34 -8.77 0.86
C THR A 134 4.18 -9.80 1.98
N TYR A 135 4.69 -9.52 3.18
CA TYR A 135 4.55 -10.44 4.32
C TYR A 135 3.11 -10.55 4.83
N ALA A 136 2.28 -9.55 4.54
CA ALA A 136 0.85 -9.60 4.88
C ALA A 136 0.01 -10.31 3.82
N GLN A 137 0.62 -10.80 2.75
CA GLN A 137 -0.01 -11.59 1.70
C GLN A 137 0.17 -13.10 1.97
N SER A 138 -0.49 -13.94 1.16
CA SER A 138 -0.26 -15.38 1.18
C SER A 138 1.16 -15.73 0.74
N ASP A 139 1.59 -16.97 0.99
CA ASP A 139 2.91 -17.46 0.57
C ASP A 139 3.05 -17.58 -0.96
N TYR A 140 1.96 -17.45 -1.68
CA TYR A 140 1.96 -17.57 -3.14
C TYR A 140 2.93 -16.56 -3.76
N LYS A 141 3.96 -17.08 -4.40
CA LYS A 141 5.04 -16.31 -5.05
C LYS A 141 5.78 -15.32 -4.12
N ARG A 142 5.78 -15.57 -2.81
CA ARG A 142 6.45 -14.67 -1.85
C ARG A 142 7.92 -14.46 -2.21
N GLN A 143 8.64 -15.51 -2.54
CA GLN A 143 10.07 -15.42 -2.85
C GLN A 143 10.35 -14.56 -4.09
N GLU A 144 9.52 -14.70 -5.12
CA GLU A 144 9.63 -13.85 -6.32
C GLU A 144 9.38 -12.37 -6.01
N LYS A 145 8.41 -12.10 -5.12
CA LYS A 145 8.06 -10.72 -4.74
C LYS A 145 9.16 -10.05 -3.93
N LEU A 146 9.90 -10.82 -3.12
CA LEU A 146 10.97 -10.29 -2.27
C LEU A 146 12.31 -10.18 -3.02
N ALA A 147 12.44 -10.86 -4.11
CA ALA A 147 13.63 -10.74 -4.96
C ALA A 147 13.59 -9.40 -5.72
#